data_449526b376173254411d6a96308c4b9b
#
_entry.id   449526b376173254411d6a96308c4b9b
#
_cell.length_a   1.000
_cell.length_b   1.000
_cell.length_c   1.000
_cell.angle_alpha   90.00
_cell.angle_beta   90.00
_cell.angle_gamma   90.00
#
_symmetry.space_group_name_H-M   'P 1'
#
loop_
_entity.id
_entity.type
_entity.pdbx_description
1 polymer ?
#
loop_
_entity_poly.entity_id
_entity_poly.type
_entity_poly.pdbx_seq_one_letter_code
_entity_poly.pdbx_strand_id
1 'polypeptide(L)'
;MIPSDPAALPHCPPLPIDDWAAHRPAVVEAVQQHVYGWLPPAGATRAEPLAEPATILDGRGVCRQWRVTAELPGGAEHAWNLVLFTPAGAPAPVPTFLAINRVASHLLIAEPCLLEAHLPDLRDEDKPFLDAGRGSRSGFFPVERILSRGFGLATTSGYEIEPDVPGTRHGIRAQWPGEGDPASRWGALAAWAWGLGRMVDVLVGVEDVDAGRLIATGHSRRGKAALLAAAMDTRIAMAIPHQSGTGGMALSRLAPAESVRRITASFPHWFCPGFADYAGRETDLPLDQHYLAALLAPRPLLDTEGFCDDWASPHLAQRTCRLIQPLYAALGAPGRV
;
A
#
# COMPACT_ATOMS: atom_id res chain seq x y z
N MET A 1 -18.44 -22.49 13.77
CA MET A 1 -19.12 -22.25 12.48
C MET A 1 -19.32 -20.75 12.35
N ILE A 2 -18.77 -20.13 11.31
CA ILE A 2 -18.96 -18.71 11.02
C ILE A 2 -20.32 -18.58 10.35
N PRO A 3 -21.25 -17.71 10.83
CA PRO A 3 -22.55 -17.53 10.17
C PRO A 3 -22.38 -17.21 8.70
N SER A 4 -23.16 -17.88 7.85
CA SER A 4 -23.14 -17.67 6.39
C SER A 4 -23.86 -16.38 5.96
N ASP A 5 -24.63 -15.78 6.84
CA ASP A 5 -25.40 -14.56 6.60
C ASP A 5 -24.56 -13.30 6.93
N PRO A 6 -24.29 -12.40 5.97
CA PRO A 6 -23.63 -11.13 6.22
C PRO A 6 -24.37 -10.24 7.23
N ALA A 7 -25.70 -10.33 7.27
CA ALA A 7 -26.53 -9.60 8.23
C ALA A 7 -26.41 -10.13 9.68
N ALA A 8 -25.85 -11.32 9.86
CA ALA A 8 -25.68 -11.96 11.18
C ALA A 8 -24.35 -11.62 11.87
N LEU A 9 -23.64 -10.56 11.43
CA LEU A 9 -22.49 -10.01 12.16
C LEU A 9 -22.96 -8.94 13.15
N PRO A 10 -23.26 -9.29 14.39
CA PRO A 10 -23.91 -8.38 15.32
C PRO A 10 -23.08 -7.14 15.68
N HIS A 11 -21.90 -6.95 15.10
CA HIS A 11 -20.95 -5.90 15.53
C HIS A 11 -20.26 -5.16 14.39
N CYS A 12 -20.49 -5.49 13.12
CA CYS A 12 -19.94 -4.68 12.00
C CYS A 12 -20.96 -3.63 11.58
N PRO A 13 -20.61 -2.32 11.64
CA PRO A 13 -21.51 -1.28 11.15
C PRO A 13 -21.87 -1.51 9.68
N PRO A 14 -23.14 -1.40 9.28
CA PRO A 14 -23.52 -1.56 7.87
C PRO A 14 -23.02 -0.39 7.02
N LEU A 15 -22.63 -0.68 5.75
CA LEU A 15 -22.30 0.37 4.81
C LEU A 15 -23.55 1.18 4.43
N PRO A 16 -23.49 2.52 4.35
CA PRO A 16 -24.59 3.38 3.88
C PRO A 16 -24.67 3.34 2.34
N ILE A 17 -25.13 2.21 1.78
CA ILE A 17 -25.07 1.92 0.34
C ILE A 17 -25.85 2.95 -0.47
N ASP A 18 -27.07 3.27 -0.06
CA ASP A 18 -27.98 4.17 -0.81
C ASP A 18 -27.48 5.61 -0.86
N ASP A 19 -26.62 6.02 0.06
CA ASP A 19 -26.08 7.37 0.16
C ASP A 19 -24.55 7.39 0.28
N TRP A 20 -23.90 6.41 -0.35
CA TRP A 20 -22.46 6.23 -0.27
C TRP A 20 -21.65 7.47 -0.65
N ALA A 21 -22.06 8.14 -1.71
CA ALA A 21 -21.34 9.33 -2.20
C ALA A 21 -21.26 10.44 -1.14
N ALA A 22 -22.35 10.68 -0.38
CA ALA A 22 -22.39 11.66 0.70
C ALA A 22 -21.60 11.19 1.94
N HIS A 23 -21.56 9.88 2.22
CA HIS A 23 -20.87 9.34 3.39
C HIS A 23 -19.35 9.13 3.17
N ARG A 24 -18.92 8.97 1.91
CA ARG A 24 -17.52 8.69 1.58
C ARG A 24 -16.51 9.65 2.23
N PRO A 25 -16.70 10.98 2.25
CA PRO A 25 -15.79 11.91 2.93
C PRO A 25 -15.63 11.60 4.42
N ALA A 26 -16.74 11.36 5.13
CA ALA A 26 -16.70 11.02 6.56
C ALA A 26 -15.99 9.68 6.82
N VAL A 27 -16.11 8.71 5.90
CA VAL A 27 -15.36 7.44 5.97
C VAL A 27 -13.86 7.68 5.81
N VAL A 28 -13.45 8.53 4.86
CA VAL A 28 -12.04 8.91 4.68
C VAL A 28 -11.48 9.57 5.94
N GLU A 29 -12.23 10.47 6.57
CA GLU A 29 -11.85 11.09 7.83
C GLU A 29 -11.72 10.08 8.95
N ALA A 30 -12.72 9.21 9.15
CA ALA A 30 -12.74 8.22 10.22
C ALA A 30 -11.60 7.18 10.08
N VAL A 31 -11.28 6.75 8.86
CA VAL A 31 -10.14 5.86 8.57
C VAL A 31 -8.83 6.50 9.00
N GLN A 32 -8.63 7.77 8.71
CA GLN A 32 -7.45 8.52 9.13
C GLN A 32 -7.44 8.76 10.65
N GLN A 33 -8.52 9.27 11.20
CA GLN A 33 -8.59 9.64 12.62
C GLN A 33 -8.38 8.45 13.55
N HIS A 34 -8.96 7.29 13.24
CA HIS A 34 -9.05 6.16 14.16
C HIS A 34 -8.08 5.01 13.87
N VAL A 35 -7.49 4.94 12.66
CA VAL A 35 -6.69 3.78 12.27
C VAL A 35 -5.29 4.17 11.80
N TYR A 36 -5.15 5.01 10.77
CA TYR A 36 -3.85 5.21 10.12
C TYR A 36 -3.17 6.53 10.46
N GLY A 37 -3.92 7.50 10.98
CA GLY A 37 -3.51 8.87 11.17
C GLY A 37 -3.69 9.73 9.91
N TRP A 38 -3.62 11.03 10.09
CA TRP A 38 -3.85 12.01 9.04
C TRP A 38 -2.66 12.08 8.08
N LEU A 39 -2.90 11.70 6.83
CA LEU A 39 -1.90 11.85 5.77
C LEU A 39 -1.68 13.34 5.49
N PRO A 40 -0.43 13.78 5.25
CA PRO A 40 -0.19 15.16 4.83
C PRO A 40 -0.86 15.43 3.48
N PRO A 41 -1.33 16.66 3.25
CA PRO A 41 -1.75 17.07 1.91
C PRO A 41 -0.60 16.85 0.91
N ALA A 42 -0.96 16.61 -0.34
CA ALA A 42 0.02 16.46 -1.39
C ALA A 42 0.68 17.82 -1.66
N GLY A 43 1.98 17.90 -1.40
CA GLY A 43 2.84 18.99 -1.85
C GLY A 43 3.41 18.74 -3.25
N ALA A 44 4.30 19.60 -3.69
CA ALA A 44 5.00 19.42 -4.97
C ALA A 44 5.83 18.12 -4.95
N THR A 45 5.78 17.39 -6.06
CA THR A 45 6.63 16.20 -6.28
C THR A 45 7.52 16.45 -7.48
N ARG A 46 8.84 16.30 -7.30
CA ARG A 46 9.85 16.41 -8.34
C ARG A 46 10.49 15.05 -8.57
N ALA A 47 10.84 14.74 -9.80
CA ALA A 47 11.57 13.52 -10.15
C ALA A 47 12.75 13.87 -11.05
N GLU A 48 13.95 13.56 -10.60
CA GLU A 48 15.20 13.80 -11.32
C GLU A 48 15.76 12.43 -11.76
N PRO A 49 16.04 12.23 -13.07
CA PRO A 49 16.66 11.00 -13.53
C PRO A 49 18.00 10.75 -12.81
N LEU A 50 18.18 9.54 -12.30
CA LEU A 50 19.45 9.12 -11.67
C LEU A 50 20.46 8.56 -12.68
N ALA A 51 19.95 8.06 -13.80
CA ALA A 51 20.73 7.54 -14.92
C ALA A 51 19.89 7.54 -16.18
N GLU A 52 20.55 7.39 -17.34
CA GLU A 52 19.86 7.13 -18.61
C GLU A 52 19.08 5.81 -18.55
N PRO A 53 17.97 5.69 -19.29
CA PRO A 53 17.24 4.43 -19.38
C PRO A 53 18.14 3.28 -19.82
N ALA A 54 18.12 2.18 -19.09
CA ALA A 54 18.94 1.01 -19.38
C ALA A 54 18.10 -0.16 -19.93
N THR A 55 18.63 -0.83 -20.95
CA THR A 55 18.06 -2.09 -21.44
C THR A 55 18.42 -3.21 -20.48
N ILE A 56 17.45 -4.04 -20.14
CA ILE A 56 17.56 -5.16 -19.17
C ILE A 56 17.00 -6.45 -19.75
N LEU A 57 17.26 -7.59 -19.08
CA LEU A 57 16.71 -8.91 -19.45
C LEU A 57 16.97 -9.27 -20.91
N ASP A 58 18.21 -9.12 -21.38
CA ASP A 58 18.64 -9.40 -22.77
C ASP A 58 17.78 -8.69 -23.82
N GLY A 59 17.46 -7.42 -23.62
CA GLY A 59 16.71 -6.61 -24.56
C GLY A 59 15.19 -6.65 -24.41
N ARG A 60 14.65 -7.40 -23.42
CA ARG A 60 13.21 -7.58 -23.25
C ARG A 60 12.56 -6.52 -22.35
N GLY A 61 13.34 -5.72 -21.64
CA GLY A 61 12.85 -4.69 -20.75
C GLY A 61 13.68 -3.41 -20.77
N VAL A 62 13.10 -2.35 -20.25
CA VAL A 62 13.73 -1.06 -19.99
C VAL A 62 13.61 -0.74 -18.51
N CYS A 63 14.70 -0.29 -17.91
CA CYS A 63 14.78 0.19 -16.52
C CYS A 63 15.00 1.69 -16.52
N ARG A 64 14.18 2.43 -15.79
CA ARG A 64 14.34 3.86 -15.49
C ARG A 64 14.42 4.07 -14.00
N GLN A 65 15.20 5.03 -13.57
CA GLN A 65 15.40 5.35 -12.16
C GLN A 65 15.38 6.84 -11.92
N TRP A 66 14.67 7.27 -10.90
CA TRP A 66 14.59 8.67 -10.50
C TRP A 66 14.86 8.85 -9.01
N ARG A 67 15.44 9.99 -8.67
CA ARG A 67 15.34 10.56 -7.34
C ARG A 67 14.03 11.33 -7.26
N VAL A 68 13.08 10.82 -6.50
CA VAL A 68 11.84 11.51 -6.21
C VAL A 68 12.02 12.33 -4.95
N THR A 69 11.63 13.60 -4.99
CA THR A 69 11.58 14.49 -3.83
C THR A 69 10.17 15.03 -3.70
N ALA A 70 9.56 14.84 -2.55
CA ALA A 70 8.22 15.33 -2.25
C ALA A 70 8.25 16.35 -1.11
N GLU A 71 7.52 17.43 -1.32
CA GLU A 71 7.32 18.48 -0.34
C GLU A 71 6.27 18.10 0.69
N LEU A 72 6.56 18.40 1.94
CA LEU A 72 5.72 18.21 3.10
C LEU A 72 5.27 19.56 3.68
N PRO A 73 4.22 19.61 4.50
CA PRO A 73 3.82 20.84 5.16
C PRO A 73 4.97 21.50 5.92
N GLY A 74 5.01 22.83 5.89
CA GLY A 74 6.09 23.61 6.49
C GLY A 74 7.36 23.72 5.66
N GLY A 75 7.37 23.23 4.41
CA GLY A 75 8.51 23.31 3.50
C GLY A 75 9.57 22.25 3.74
N ALA A 76 9.30 21.25 4.58
CA ALA A 76 10.16 20.09 4.70
C ALA A 76 10.09 19.25 3.42
N GLU A 77 11.17 18.54 3.10
CA GLU A 77 11.24 17.65 1.93
C GLU A 77 11.73 16.27 2.33
N HIS A 78 11.23 15.26 1.63
CA HIS A 78 11.73 13.90 1.75
C HIS A 78 12.02 13.32 0.36
N ALA A 79 13.10 12.55 0.25
CA ALA A 79 13.51 12.03 -1.04
C ALA A 79 13.87 10.54 -0.97
N TRP A 80 13.47 9.79 -2.03
CA TRP A 80 13.73 8.36 -2.20
C TRP A 80 13.95 8.01 -3.67
N ASN A 81 14.43 6.80 -3.94
CA ASN A 81 14.63 6.32 -5.29
C ASN A 81 13.41 5.56 -5.80
N LEU A 82 12.93 5.91 -6.98
CA LEU A 82 11.89 5.20 -7.72
C LEU A 82 12.52 4.44 -8.88
N VAL A 83 12.18 3.18 -9.03
CA VAL A 83 12.57 2.34 -10.16
C VAL A 83 11.33 1.92 -10.94
N LEU A 84 11.38 2.07 -12.25
CA LEU A 84 10.35 1.60 -13.18
C LEU A 84 10.94 0.59 -14.15
N PHE A 85 10.31 -0.56 -14.26
CA PHE A 85 10.56 -1.56 -15.29
C PHE A 85 9.39 -1.58 -16.26
N THR A 86 9.66 -1.48 -17.58
CA THR A 86 8.66 -1.59 -18.63
C THR A 86 9.11 -2.60 -19.69
N PRO A 87 8.18 -3.26 -20.42
CA PRO A 87 8.54 -4.09 -21.56
C PRO A 87 9.21 -3.26 -22.65
N ALA A 88 10.30 -3.75 -23.23
CA ALA A 88 10.91 -3.10 -24.39
C ALA A 88 10.00 -3.23 -25.63
N GLY A 89 9.85 -2.12 -26.38
CA GLY A 89 9.10 -2.11 -27.63
C GLY A 89 7.60 -2.38 -27.48
N ALA A 90 7.01 -2.08 -26.32
CA ALA A 90 5.58 -2.16 -26.15
C ALA A 90 4.86 -1.23 -27.15
N PRO A 91 3.78 -1.68 -27.81
CA PRO A 91 3.11 -0.90 -28.86
C PRO A 91 2.28 0.28 -28.32
N ALA A 92 2.07 0.35 -27.02
CA ALA A 92 1.31 1.37 -26.33
C ALA A 92 1.77 1.47 -24.86
N PRO A 93 1.41 2.53 -24.11
CA PRO A 93 1.63 2.61 -22.69
C PRO A 93 1.04 1.40 -21.95
N VAL A 94 1.75 0.89 -20.95
CA VAL A 94 1.39 -0.37 -20.28
C VAL A 94 0.74 -0.15 -18.92
N PRO A 95 -0.21 -1.00 -18.51
CA PRO A 95 -0.67 -1.05 -17.13
C PRO A 95 0.51 -1.31 -16.21
N THR A 96 0.61 -0.58 -15.11
CA THR A 96 1.80 -0.62 -14.27
C THR A 96 1.44 -0.90 -12.81
N PHE A 97 2.08 -1.93 -12.25
CA PHE A 97 2.01 -2.20 -10.82
C PHE A 97 2.80 -1.15 -10.05
N LEU A 98 2.22 -0.68 -8.95
CA LEU A 98 2.83 0.18 -7.95
C LEU A 98 3.09 -0.65 -6.69
N ALA A 99 4.33 -0.75 -6.27
CA ALA A 99 4.65 -1.56 -5.12
C ALA A 99 5.78 -0.97 -4.27
N ILE A 100 5.67 -1.11 -2.97
CA ILE A 100 6.79 -0.90 -2.05
C ILE A 100 7.47 -2.25 -1.82
N ASN A 101 8.73 -2.36 -2.19
CA ASN A 101 9.51 -3.56 -1.90
C ASN A 101 10.03 -3.57 -0.44
N ARG A 102 10.39 -4.75 0.05
CA ARG A 102 10.75 -4.92 1.46
C ARG A 102 12.10 -4.31 1.81
N VAL A 103 13.10 -4.45 0.94
CA VAL A 103 14.46 -4.04 1.24
C VAL A 103 14.97 -3.05 0.19
N ALA A 104 15.38 -3.52 -0.98
CA ALA A 104 15.97 -2.67 -2.01
C ALA A 104 15.63 -3.15 -3.41
N SER A 105 15.49 -2.22 -4.36
CA SER A 105 15.08 -2.53 -5.73
C SER A 105 16.14 -3.33 -6.50
N HIS A 106 17.43 -3.15 -6.22
CA HIS A 106 18.52 -3.91 -6.85
C HIS A 106 18.53 -5.41 -6.48
N LEU A 107 17.76 -5.80 -5.46
CA LEU A 107 17.59 -7.21 -5.09
C LEU A 107 16.56 -7.94 -5.97
N LEU A 108 15.75 -7.21 -6.74
CA LEU A 108 14.65 -7.79 -7.52
C LEU A 108 15.13 -8.44 -8.84
N ILE A 109 16.19 -7.92 -9.45
CA ILE A 109 16.82 -8.50 -10.63
C ILE A 109 18.34 -8.34 -10.58
N ALA A 110 19.06 -9.22 -11.25
CA ALA A 110 20.53 -9.23 -11.24
C ALA A 110 21.15 -8.27 -12.28
N GLU A 111 20.53 -7.13 -12.51
CA GLU A 111 21.00 -6.16 -13.51
C GLU A 111 21.92 -5.12 -12.88
N PRO A 112 23.10 -4.87 -13.48
CA PRO A 112 24.09 -3.95 -12.90
C PRO A 112 23.66 -2.48 -12.93
N CYS A 113 22.72 -2.10 -13.80
CA CYS A 113 22.22 -0.73 -13.91
C CYS A 113 21.43 -0.26 -12.69
N LEU A 114 20.89 -1.17 -11.87
CA LEU A 114 20.16 -0.77 -10.68
C LEU A 114 21.06 -0.17 -9.61
N LEU A 115 20.73 1.02 -9.17
CA LEU A 115 21.45 1.69 -8.10
C LEU A 115 21.14 1.03 -6.75
N GLU A 116 22.13 1.01 -5.88
CA GLU A 116 21.94 0.53 -4.51
C GLU A 116 21.19 1.58 -3.70
N ALA A 117 20.22 1.12 -2.90
CA ALA A 117 19.43 1.98 -2.05
C ALA A 117 20.20 2.35 -0.77
N HIS A 118 20.03 3.58 -0.30
CA HIS A 118 20.39 3.94 1.07
C HIS A 118 19.31 3.43 2.03
N LEU A 119 19.68 2.54 2.96
CA LEU A 119 18.75 1.85 3.84
C LEU A 119 19.04 2.21 5.31
N PRO A 120 18.62 3.39 5.77
CA PRO A 120 18.80 3.75 7.16
C PRO A 120 17.94 2.85 8.05
N ASP A 121 18.42 2.57 9.25
CA ASP A 121 17.72 1.74 10.25
C ASP A 121 17.30 0.35 9.74
N LEU A 122 18.11 -0.25 8.86
CA LEU A 122 17.83 -1.59 8.32
C LEU A 122 17.73 -2.61 9.46
N ARG A 123 16.61 -3.32 9.54
CA ARG A 123 16.36 -4.33 10.56
C ARG A 123 17.32 -5.50 10.42
N ASP A 124 17.74 -6.09 11.53
CA ASP A 124 18.64 -7.23 11.53
C ASP A 124 18.10 -8.41 10.70
N GLU A 125 16.80 -8.65 10.74
CA GLU A 125 16.14 -9.70 9.94
C GLU A 125 16.15 -9.42 8.43
N ASP A 126 16.41 -8.18 7.99
CA ASP A 126 16.47 -7.80 6.59
C ASP A 126 17.91 -7.74 6.02
N LYS A 127 18.93 -7.69 6.88
CA LYS A 127 20.35 -7.71 6.50
C LYS A 127 20.73 -8.90 5.62
N PRO A 128 20.31 -10.16 5.93
CA PRO A 128 20.65 -11.32 5.10
C PRO A 128 20.16 -11.21 3.65
N PHE A 129 19.07 -10.46 3.39
CA PHE A 129 18.61 -10.24 2.02
C PHE A 129 19.52 -9.30 1.25
N LEU A 130 20.06 -8.27 1.93
CA LEU A 130 21.02 -7.36 1.34
C LEU A 130 22.37 -8.07 1.08
N ASP A 131 22.83 -8.83 2.05
CA ASP A 131 24.10 -9.60 1.97
C ASP A 131 24.07 -10.64 0.85
N ALA A 132 22.90 -11.20 0.52
CA ALA A 132 22.73 -12.13 -0.59
C ALA A 132 22.89 -11.50 -1.98
N GLY A 133 22.91 -10.17 -2.07
CA GLY A 133 23.26 -9.41 -3.27
C GLY A 133 22.16 -9.29 -4.32
N ARG A 134 22.56 -8.72 -5.47
CA ARG A 134 21.66 -8.41 -6.60
C ARG A 134 20.87 -9.61 -7.06
N GLY A 135 19.58 -9.41 -7.37
CA GLY A 135 18.70 -10.45 -7.87
C GLY A 135 18.29 -11.51 -6.84
N SER A 136 18.78 -11.45 -5.60
CA SER A 136 18.50 -12.45 -4.55
C SER A 136 17.01 -12.54 -4.18
N ARG A 137 16.21 -11.53 -4.51
CA ARG A 137 14.77 -11.43 -4.23
C ARG A 137 13.90 -11.44 -5.49
N SER A 138 14.38 -11.97 -6.60
CA SER A 138 13.66 -12.06 -7.89
C SER A 138 12.32 -12.78 -7.79
N GLY A 139 12.13 -13.68 -6.84
CA GLY A 139 10.86 -14.34 -6.56
C GLY A 139 9.82 -13.47 -5.85
N PHE A 140 10.23 -12.35 -5.24
CA PHE A 140 9.30 -11.47 -4.51
C PHE A 140 8.45 -10.64 -5.46
N PHE A 141 9.08 -10.01 -6.45
CA PHE A 141 8.41 -9.44 -7.64
C PHE A 141 9.07 -10.05 -8.87
N PRO A 142 8.41 -10.96 -9.58
CA PRO A 142 8.98 -11.62 -10.75
C PRO A 142 8.97 -10.69 -11.97
N VAL A 143 9.92 -9.74 -11.99
CA VAL A 143 10.00 -8.66 -12.99
C VAL A 143 9.89 -9.20 -14.41
N GLU A 144 10.69 -10.20 -14.77
CA GLU A 144 10.65 -10.80 -16.10
C GLU A 144 9.24 -11.30 -16.50
N ARG A 145 8.56 -11.95 -15.55
CA ARG A 145 7.19 -12.46 -15.81
C ARG A 145 6.18 -11.32 -15.93
N ILE A 146 6.33 -10.25 -15.14
CA ILE A 146 5.48 -9.06 -15.22
C ILE A 146 5.62 -8.43 -16.60
N LEU A 147 6.86 -8.17 -17.03
CA LEU A 147 7.13 -7.56 -18.33
C LEU A 147 6.68 -8.43 -19.51
N SER A 148 6.91 -9.76 -19.44
CA SER A 148 6.46 -10.69 -20.49
C SER A 148 4.94 -10.77 -20.67
N ARG A 149 4.18 -10.30 -19.68
CA ARG A 149 2.72 -10.20 -19.74
C ARG A 149 2.21 -8.82 -20.16
N GLY A 150 3.12 -7.91 -20.55
CA GLY A 150 2.77 -6.57 -21.02
C GLY A 150 2.43 -5.59 -19.88
N PHE A 151 2.92 -5.84 -18.66
CA PHE A 151 2.77 -4.94 -17.52
C PHE A 151 4.10 -4.28 -17.18
N GLY A 152 4.05 -3.06 -16.64
CA GLY A 152 5.18 -2.42 -15.96
C GLY A 152 5.17 -2.73 -14.46
N LEU A 153 6.31 -2.47 -13.80
CA LEU A 153 6.45 -2.46 -12.35
C LEU A 153 7.20 -1.21 -11.92
N ALA A 154 6.54 -0.35 -11.16
CA ALA A 154 7.15 0.78 -10.46
C ALA A 154 7.32 0.43 -8.98
N THR A 155 8.52 0.56 -8.46
CA THR A 155 8.82 0.14 -7.09
C THR A 155 9.86 1.03 -6.41
N THR A 156 9.80 1.09 -5.10
CA THR A 156 10.75 1.77 -4.22
C THR A 156 10.99 0.95 -2.96
N SER A 157 12.08 1.22 -2.27
CA SER A 157 12.33 0.65 -0.94
C SER A 157 11.41 1.27 0.10
N GLY A 158 10.77 0.44 0.92
CA GLY A 158 10.03 0.92 2.07
C GLY A 158 10.91 1.68 3.07
N TYR A 159 12.19 1.31 3.18
CA TYR A 159 13.17 1.96 4.05
C TYR A 159 13.53 3.39 3.60
N GLU A 160 13.46 3.67 2.31
CA GLU A 160 13.75 5.01 1.81
C GLU A 160 12.58 5.98 2.04
N ILE A 161 11.34 5.50 2.15
CA ILE A 161 10.18 6.35 2.51
C ILE A 161 10.08 6.45 4.03
N GLU A 162 9.94 5.31 4.69
CA GLU A 162 9.80 5.20 6.14
C GLU A 162 10.38 3.86 6.59
N PRO A 163 11.49 3.83 7.33
CA PRO A 163 12.03 2.60 7.91
C PRO A 163 10.98 1.90 8.79
N ASP A 164 10.92 0.57 8.66
CA ASP A 164 9.97 -0.28 9.38
C ASP A 164 10.45 -0.54 10.83
N VAL A 165 10.78 0.52 11.53
CA VAL A 165 11.38 0.50 12.87
C VAL A 165 10.72 1.55 13.76
N PRO A 166 10.32 1.19 15.00
CA PRO A 166 9.79 2.18 15.94
C PRO A 166 10.82 3.26 16.26
N GLY A 167 10.39 4.52 16.26
CA GLY A 167 11.23 5.65 16.66
C GLY A 167 12.34 6.00 15.67
N THR A 168 12.27 5.54 14.42
CA THR A 168 13.21 5.97 13.36
C THR A 168 13.26 7.50 13.24
N ARG A 169 14.45 8.01 12.92
CA ARG A 169 14.69 9.44 12.66
C ARG A 169 15.00 9.72 11.20
N HIS A 170 14.94 8.69 10.35
CA HIS A 170 15.35 8.77 8.94
C HIS A 170 14.17 8.73 7.96
N GLY A 171 12.95 8.42 8.44
CA GLY A 171 11.76 8.34 7.62
C GLY A 171 11.07 9.69 7.41
N ILE A 172 10.09 9.69 6.53
CA ILE A 172 9.29 10.86 6.19
C ILE A 172 8.53 11.43 7.41
N ARG A 173 8.14 10.56 8.37
CA ARG A 173 7.48 10.99 9.61
C ARG A 173 8.40 11.75 10.56
N ALA A 174 9.72 11.58 10.44
CA ALA A 174 10.68 12.38 11.16
C ALA A 174 10.78 13.81 10.60
N GLN A 175 10.54 13.99 9.30
CA GLN A 175 10.49 15.31 8.65
C GLN A 175 9.20 16.05 8.96
N TRP A 176 8.08 15.33 9.02
CA TRP A 176 6.78 15.88 9.40
C TRP A 176 5.99 14.85 10.23
N PRO A 177 5.97 14.99 11.57
CA PRO A 177 5.33 14.02 12.45
C PRO A 177 3.78 14.08 12.45
N GLY A 178 3.19 15.02 11.71
CA GLY A 178 1.77 15.32 11.73
C GLY A 178 1.43 16.48 12.65
N GLU A 179 0.25 17.06 12.43
CA GLU A 179 -0.31 18.17 13.20
C GLU A 179 -1.47 17.69 14.07
N GLY A 180 -1.93 18.55 14.98
CA GLY A 180 -3.11 18.31 15.80
C GLY A 180 -2.92 17.27 16.91
N ASP A 181 -3.96 16.45 17.13
CA ASP A 181 -4.00 15.45 18.20
C ASP A 181 -2.90 14.38 18.02
N PRO A 182 -2.01 14.19 19.00
CA PRO A 182 -1.01 13.14 18.97
C PRO A 182 -1.58 11.73 18.73
N ALA A 183 -2.79 11.44 19.18
CA ALA A 183 -3.45 10.15 19.02
C ALA A 183 -3.77 9.83 17.55
N SER A 184 -3.96 10.84 16.70
CA SER A 184 -4.25 10.71 15.27
C SER A 184 -3.09 11.08 14.35
N ARG A 185 -1.86 11.15 14.86
CA ARG A 185 -0.65 11.28 14.03
C ARG A 185 -0.46 10.03 13.18
N TRP A 186 -0.02 10.23 11.96
CA TRP A 186 0.09 9.14 11.01
C TRP A 186 1.13 8.07 11.36
N GLY A 187 0.79 6.82 11.06
CA GLY A 187 1.67 5.67 11.21
C GLY A 187 2.50 5.39 9.95
N ALA A 188 3.40 4.41 10.03
CA ALA A 188 4.24 4.00 8.92
C ALA A 188 3.43 3.47 7.72
N LEU A 189 2.28 2.82 7.96
CA LEU A 189 1.38 2.38 6.88
C LEU A 189 0.86 3.57 6.06
N ALA A 190 0.48 4.66 6.74
CA ALA A 190 0.06 5.89 6.08
C ALA A 190 1.23 6.58 5.33
N ALA A 191 2.44 6.55 5.90
CA ALA A 191 3.63 7.08 5.25
C ALA A 191 3.95 6.32 3.94
N TRP A 192 3.88 5.00 3.95
CA TRP A 192 4.06 4.19 2.75
C TRP A 192 2.93 4.42 1.72
N ALA A 193 1.67 4.52 2.18
CA ALA A 193 0.54 4.80 1.29
C ALA A 193 0.67 6.19 0.64
N TRP A 194 1.07 7.20 1.40
CA TRP A 194 1.35 8.53 0.88
C TRP A 194 2.49 8.51 -0.14
N GLY A 195 3.58 7.80 0.14
CA GLY A 195 4.69 7.59 -0.79
C GLY A 195 4.26 6.96 -2.12
N LEU A 196 3.35 5.96 -2.09
CA LEU A 196 2.74 5.42 -3.31
C LEU A 196 1.99 6.48 -4.12
N GLY A 197 1.22 7.36 -3.46
CA GLY A 197 0.56 8.48 -4.11
C GLY A 197 1.56 9.46 -4.77
N ARG A 198 2.72 9.70 -4.15
CA ARG A 198 3.78 10.53 -4.75
C ARG A 198 4.47 9.84 -5.93
N MET A 199 4.56 8.50 -5.92
CA MET A 199 5.00 7.77 -7.11
C MET A 199 4.01 7.93 -8.27
N VAL A 200 2.70 7.97 -7.99
CA VAL A 200 1.67 8.26 -9.02
C VAL A 200 1.91 9.61 -9.67
N ASP A 201 2.28 10.66 -8.91
CA ASP A 201 2.55 11.99 -9.46
C ASP A 201 3.65 11.97 -10.53
N VAL A 202 4.65 11.11 -10.35
CA VAL A 202 5.73 10.93 -11.33
C VAL A 202 5.25 10.12 -12.53
N LEU A 203 4.59 9.00 -12.27
CA LEU A 203 4.28 8.00 -13.28
C LEU A 203 3.21 8.46 -14.29
N VAL A 204 2.30 9.34 -13.90
CA VAL A 204 1.30 9.90 -14.83
C VAL A 204 1.91 10.74 -15.97
N GLY A 205 3.16 11.17 -15.82
CA GLY A 205 3.92 11.88 -16.84
C GLY A 205 4.90 11.02 -17.64
N VAL A 206 4.96 9.70 -17.38
CA VAL A 206 5.89 8.79 -18.08
C VAL A 206 5.20 8.17 -19.29
N GLU A 207 5.77 8.39 -20.49
CA GLU A 207 5.18 7.99 -21.77
C GLU A 207 4.84 6.50 -21.87
N ASP A 208 5.69 5.61 -21.31
CA ASP A 208 5.48 4.16 -21.37
C ASP A 208 4.42 3.65 -20.38
N VAL A 209 3.91 4.50 -19.47
CA VAL A 209 2.98 4.13 -18.42
C VAL A 209 1.56 4.55 -18.78
N ASP A 210 0.62 3.62 -18.73
CA ASP A 210 -0.79 3.95 -18.83
C ASP A 210 -1.29 4.54 -17.50
N ALA A 211 -1.40 5.86 -17.45
CA ALA A 211 -1.84 6.60 -16.27
C ALA A 211 -3.25 6.22 -15.79
N GLY A 212 -4.09 5.67 -16.66
CA GLY A 212 -5.44 5.19 -16.33
C GLY A 212 -5.46 3.75 -15.81
N ARG A 213 -4.32 3.05 -15.78
CA ARG A 213 -4.23 1.64 -15.37
C ARG A 213 -3.07 1.40 -14.38
N LEU A 214 -2.98 2.24 -13.35
CA LEU A 214 -2.05 2.08 -12.24
C LEU A 214 -2.66 1.13 -11.20
N ILE A 215 -1.90 0.11 -10.75
CA ILE A 215 -2.38 -0.99 -9.91
C ILE A 215 -1.54 -1.05 -8.63
N ALA A 216 -2.08 -0.65 -7.48
CA ALA A 216 -1.37 -0.76 -6.22
C ALA A 216 -1.38 -2.20 -5.72
N THR A 217 -0.21 -2.72 -5.35
CA THR A 217 -0.07 -4.09 -4.83
C THR A 217 1.00 -4.18 -3.74
N GLY A 218 0.89 -5.19 -2.91
CA GLY A 218 1.87 -5.48 -1.86
C GLY A 218 1.46 -6.65 -0.99
N HIS A 219 2.43 -7.25 -0.32
CA HIS A 219 2.22 -8.35 0.60
C HIS A 219 2.23 -7.87 2.06
N SER A 220 1.33 -8.41 2.89
CA SER A 220 1.26 -8.15 4.33
C SER A 220 1.11 -6.64 4.62
N ARG A 221 1.97 -6.03 5.44
CA ARG A 221 1.99 -4.59 5.74
C ARG A 221 2.03 -3.71 4.50
N ARG A 222 2.66 -4.15 3.42
CA ARG A 222 2.69 -3.42 2.15
C ARG A 222 1.38 -3.58 1.37
N GLY A 223 0.66 -4.69 1.58
CA GLY A 223 -0.72 -4.86 1.12
C GLY A 223 -1.69 -3.92 1.84
N LYS A 224 -1.53 -3.73 3.16
CA LYS A 224 -2.27 -2.72 3.92
C LYS A 224 -2.03 -1.31 3.36
N ALA A 225 -0.76 -0.96 3.11
CA ALA A 225 -0.38 0.34 2.53
C ALA A 225 -0.90 0.52 1.09
N ALA A 226 -0.87 -0.52 0.26
CA ALA A 226 -1.40 -0.47 -1.11
C ALA A 226 -2.91 -0.26 -1.14
N LEU A 227 -3.66 -0.94 -0.26
CA LEU A 227 -5.10 -0.75 -0.11
C LEU A 227 -5.43 0.67 0.36
N LEU A 228 -4.71 1.16 1.38
CA LEU A 228 -4.86 2.53 1.87
C LEU A 228 -4.52 3.57 0.78
N ALA A 229 -3.42 3.40 0.06
CA ALA A 229 -3.05 4.29 -1.04
C ALA A 229 -4.15 4.39 -2.09
N ALA A 230 -4.69 3.24 -2.54
CA ALA A 230 -5.78 3.21 -3.51
C ALA A 230 -7.09 3.80 -2.96
N ALA A 231 -7.36 3.68 -1.66
CA ALA A 231 -8.51 4.32 -1.01
C ALA A 231 -8.39 5.85 -0.99
N MET A 232 -7.17 6.38 -0.79
CA MET A 232 -6.90 7.83 -0.68
C MET A 232 -6.63 8.49 -2.03
N ASP A 233 -6.07 7.78 -3.01
CA ASP A 233 -5.73 8.31 -4.33
C ASP A 233 -6.57 7.64 -5.43
N THR A 234 -7.53 8.37 -5.98
CA THR A 234 -8.46 7.85 -7.00
C THR A 234 -7.80 7.62 -8.36
N ARG A 235 -6.59 8.08 -8.60
CA ARG A 235 -5.80 7.81 -9.82
C ARG A 235 -5.27 6.37 -9.86
N ILE A 236 -5.21 5.70 -8.70
CA ILE A 236 -4.89 4.27 -8.64
C ILE A 236 -6.13 3.50 -9.07
N ALA A 237 -6.05 2.88 -10.24
CA ALA A 237 -7.20 2.26 -10.91
C ALA A 237 -7.65 0.93 -10.28
N MET A 238 -6.76 0.23 -9.56
CA MET A 238 -7.03 -1.07 -8.94
C MET A 238 -6.14 -1.29 -7.72
N ALA A 239 -6.61 -2.05 -6.73
CA ALA A 239 -5.77 -2.55 -5.65
C ALA A 239 -5.73 -4.08 -5.62
N ILE A 240 -4.53 -4.62 -5.32
CA ILE A 240 -4.31 -6.05 -5.10
C ILE A 240 -3.55 -6.22 -3.77
N PRO A 241 -4.25 -6.10 -2.62
CA PRO A 241 -3.66 -6.42 -1.33
C PRO A 241 -3.48 -7.93 -1.21
N HIS A 242 -2.26 -8.40 -0.92
CA HIS A 242 -1.96 -9.81 -0.72
C HIS A 242 -1.73 -10.09 0.76
N GLN A 243 -2.50 -11.02 1.34
CA GLN A 243 -2.40 -11.43 2.76
C GLN A 243 -2.30 -10.23 3.70
N SER A 244 -3.21 -9.26 3.51
CA SER A 244 -3.08 -7.96 4.15
C SER A 244 -3.54 -7.91 5.61
N GLY A 245 -4.32 -8.87 6.10
CA GLY A 245 -4.67 -9.00 7.52
C GLY A 245 -5.39 -7.79 8.13
N THR A 246 -5.27 -7.64 9.44
CA THR A 246 -5.83 -6.51 10.22
C THR A 246 -5.18 -5.18 9.83
N GLY A 247 -5.98 -4.15 9.61
CA GLY A 247 -5.51 -2.91 8.98
C GLY A 247 -5.29 -3.06 7.47
N GLY A 248 -5.83 -4.12 6.87
CA GLY A 248 -5.94 -4.38 5.45
C GLY A 248 -7.32 -4.92 5.16
N MET A 249 -7.42 -6.15 4.68
CA MET A 249 -8.72 -6.77 4.33
C MET A 249 -9.41 -7.49 5.48
N ALA A 250 -8.69 -7.93 6.53
CA ALA A 250 -9.31 -8.67 7.64
C ALA A 250 -10.04 -7.74 8.61
N LEU A 251 -11.30 -8.07 8.95
CA LEU A 251 -12.10 -7.32 9.91
C LEU A 251 -11.43 -7.31 11.29
N SER A 252 -11.15 -6.13 11.82
CA SER A 252 -10.45 -5.94 13.10
C SER A 252 -11.25 -6.49 14.28
N ARG A 253 -12.58 -6.36 14.26
CA ARG A 253 -13.48 -6.84 15.32
C ARG A 253 -13.46 -8.35 15.51
N LEU A 254 -13.04 -9.10 14.51
CA LEU A 254 -13.13 -10.55 14.48
C LEU A 254 -11.75 -11.23 14.37
N ALA A 255 -10.66 -10.50 14.26
CA ALA A 255 -9.33 -11.06 14.01
C ALA A 255 -8.74 -11.71 15.28
N PRO A 256 -8.68 -13.06 15.36
CA PRO A 256 -8.19 -13.73 16.57
C PRO A 256 -6.67 -13.77 16.65
N ALA A 257 -5.99 -13.90 15.51
CA ALA A 257 -4.53 -14.03 15.46
C ALA A 257 -3.84 -12.68 15.39
N GLU A 258 -4.13 -11.86 14.38
CA GLU A 258 -3.62 -10.50 14.23
C GLU A 258 -4.60 -9.48 14.84
N SER A 259 -4.97 -9.64 16.13
CA SER A 259 -5.88 -8.71 16.81
C SER A 259 -5.25 -7.30 16.93
N VAL A 260 -6.09 -6.27 17.14
CA VAL A 260 -5.61 -4.90 17.36
C VAL A 260 -4.57 -4.86 18.48
N ARG A 261 -4.80 -5.57 19.58
CA ARG A 261 -3.84 -5.69 20.69
C ARG A 261 -2.49 -6.25 20.22
N ARG A 262 -2.49 -7.32 19.45
CA ARG A 262 -1.23 -7.97 19.03
C ARG A 262 -0.48 -7.14 18.00
N ILE A 263 -1.18 -6.61 17.00
CA ILE A 263 -0.52 -5.86 15.93
C ILE A 263 0.05 -4.53 16.43
N THR A 264 -0.65 -3.83 17.32
CA THR A 264 -0.16 -2.55 17.88
C THR A 264 0.94 -2.75 18.91
N ALA A 265 0.95 -3.87 19.64
CA ALA A 265 2.05 -4.23 20.54
C ALA A 265 3.31 -4.65 19.77
N SER A 266 3.16 -5.44 18.68
CA SER A 266 4.28 -5.91 17.86
C SER A 266 4.87 -4.83 16.96
N PHE A 267 4.02 -3.91 16.48
CA PHE A 267 4.38 -2.87 15.52
C PHE A 267 3.73 -1.53 15.90
N PRO A 268 4.15 -0.93 17.01
CA PRO A 268 3.53 0.29 17.56
C PRO A 268 3.61 1.50 16.63
N HIS A 269 4.47 1.45 15.62
CA HIS A 269 4.70 2.52 14.64
C HIS A 269 3.84 2.42 13.38
N TRP A 270 3.09 1.33 13.16
CA TRP A 270 2.36 1.13 11.91
C TRP A 270 1.10 1.97 11.77
N PHE A 271 0.36 2.10 12.84
CA PHE A 271 -0.93 2.80 12.90
C PHE A 271 -0.80 4.14 13.63
N CYS A 272 -1.87 4.93 13.66
CA CYS A 272 -1.92 6.05 14.57
C CYS A 272 -1.91 5.54 16.03
N PRO A 273 -1.36 6.33 16.98
CA PRO A 273 -1.28 5.91 18.38
C PRO A 273 -2.64 5.55 18.98
N GLY A 274 -3.72 6.30 18.64
CA GLY A 274 -5.07 6.06 19.14
C GLY A 274 -5.70 4.74 18.68
N PHE A 275 -5.18 4.09 17.64
CA PHE A 275 -5.67 2.77 17.23
C PHE A 275 -5.43 1.72 18.32
N ALA A 276 -4.36 1.82 19.07
CA ALA A 276 -4.07 0.90 20.19
C ALA A 276 -5.12 0.97 21.32
N ASP A 277 -5.81 2.09 21.48
CA ASP A 277 -6.85 2.26 22.50
C ASP A 277 -8.06 1.36 22.25
N TYR A 278 -8.26 0.89 21.04
CA TYR A 278 -9.31 -0.06 20.68
C TYR A 278 -8.96 -1.53 21.00
N ALA A 279 -7.76 -1.81 21.51
CA ALA A 279 -7.32 -3.17 21.82
C ALA A 279 -8.20 -3.85 22.88
N GLY A 280 -8.98 -4.87 22.48
CA GLY A 280 -9.98 -5.56 23.31
C GLY A 280 -11.31 -4.81 23.43
N ARG A 281 -11.47 -3.72 22.67
CA ARG A 281 -12.70 -2.93 22.53
C ARG A 281 -12.96 -2.61 21.05
N GLU A 282 -12.62 -3.53 20.16
CA GLU A 282 -12.70 -3.34 18.71
C GLU A 282 -14.14 -3.00 18.25
N THR A 283 -15.14 -3.32 19.07
CA THR A 283 -16.55 -2.93 18.84
C THR A 283 -16.81 -1.43 18.97
N ASP A 284 -15.93 -0.70 19.67
CA ASP A 284 -16.03 0.75 19.84
C ASP A 284 -15.48 1.53 18.62
N LEU A 285 -14.78 0.86 17.70
CA LEU A 285 -14.38 1.47 16.44
C LEU A 285 -15.61 1.95 15.66
N PRO A 286 -15.62 3.19 15.16
CA PRO A 286 -16.76 3.72 14.39
C PRO A 286 -16.96 3.02 13.04
N LEU A 287 -15.91 2.35 12.55
CA LEU A 287 -15.87 1.61 11.28
C LEU A 287 -15.05 0.31 11.42
N ASP A 288 -15.02 -0.53 10.39
CA ASP A 288 -14.09 -1.65 10.29
C ASP A 288 -13.51 -1.74 8.86
N GLN A 289 -12.63 -2.67 8.57
CA GLN A 289 -11.81 -2.72 7.35
C GLN A 289 -12.63 -2.79 6.05
N HIS A 290 -13.87 -3.29 6.09
CA HIS A 290 -14.76 -3.23 4.92
C HIS A 290 -15.11 -1.80 4.48
N TYR A 291 -15.06 -0.80 5.36
CA TYR A 291 -15.19 0.60 4.98
C TYR A 291 -13.98 1.10 4.19
N LEU A 292 -12.74 0.73 4.59
CA LEU A 292 -11.55 1.04 3.83
C LEU A 292 -11.62 0.43 2.43
N ALA A 293 -11.99 -0.86 2.34
CA ALA A 293 -12.14 -1.56 1.07
C ALA A 293 -13.25 -0.93 0.19
N ALA A 294 -14.36 -0.49 0.80
CA ALA A 294 -15.45 0.18 0.12
C ALA A 294 -15.04 1.52 -0.52
N LEU A 295 -14.02 2.22 -0.01
CA LEU A 295 -13.49 3.45 -0.61
C LEU A 295 -12.93 3.25 -2.04
N LEU A 296 -12.64 2.00 -2.44
CA LEU A 296 -12.23 1.70 -3.80
C LEU A 296 -13.40 1.66 -4.79
N ALA A 297 -14.60 1.35 -4.33
CA ALA A 297 -15.75 1.20 -5.22
C ALA A 297 -15.99 2.47 -6.07
N PRO A 298 -16.26 2.34 -7.37
CA PRO A 298 -16.46 1.11 -8.17
C PRO A 298 -15.19 0.56 -8.84
N ARG A 299 -13.98 1.01 -8.46
CA ARG A 299 -12.70 0.53 -9.01
C ARG A 299 -12.44 -0.92 -8.57
N PRO A 300 -11.79 -1.76 -9.42
CA PRO A 300 -11.51 -3.15 -9.08
C PRO A 300 -10.68 -3.32 -7.81
N LEU A 301 -11.05 -4.31 -7.01
CA LEU A 301 -10.32 -4.79 -5.85
C LEU A 301 -10.16 -6.31 -5.98
N LEU A 302 -8.93 -6.79 -6.03
CA LEU A 302 -8.62 -8.22 -6.03
C LEU A 302 -7.89 -8.57 -4.74
N ASP A 303 -8.58 -9.19 -3.81
CA ASP A 303 -7.97 -9.74 -2.61
C ASP A 303 -7.34 -11.11 -2.91
N THR A 304 -6.12 -11.33 -2.45
CA THR A 304 -5.41 -12.60 -2.63
C THR A 304 -4.84 -13.07 -1.31
N GLU A 305 -5.13 -14.33 -0.96
CA GLU A 305 -4.82 -14.85 0.35
C GLU A 305 -4.12 -16.22 0.29
N GLY A 306 -3.24 -16.48 1.25
CA GLY A 306 -2.72 -17.82 1.50
C GLY A 306 -3.73 -18.60 2.34
N PHE A 307 -4.21 -19.74 1.83
CA PHE A 307 -5.27 -20.52 2.48
C PHE A 307 -4.94 -20.92 3.93
N CYS A 308 -3.67 -21.18 4.24
CA CYS A 308 -3.20 -21.59 5.56
C CYS A 308 -2.54 -20.45 6.35
N ASP A 309 -2.71 -19.18 5.96
CA ASP A 309 -2.17 -18.05 6.70
C ASP A 309 -3.17 -17.60 7.79
N ASP A 310 -3.15 -18.32 8.90
CA ASP A 310 -4.02 -17.98 10.04
C ASP A 310 -3.73 -16.58 10.61
N TRP A 311 -2.52 -16.06 10.43
CA TRP A 311 -2.15 -14.73 10.88
C TRP A 311 -2.94 -13.65 10.11
N ALA A 312 -2.94 -13.71 8.79
CA ALA A 312 -3.66 -12.77 7.94
C ALA A 312 -5.19 -12.97 7.96
N SER A 313 -5.66 -14.12 8.48
CA SER A 313 -7.09 -14.43 8.60
C SER A 313 -7.85 -14.38 7.26
N PRO A 314 -7.53 -15.23 6.28
CA PRO A 314 -8.09 -15.17 4.92
C PRO A 314 -9.61 -15.23 4.86
N HIS A 315 -10.24 -15.93 5.80
CA HIS A 315 -11.69 -16.00 5.92
C HIS A 315 -12.34 -14.66 6.28
N LEU A 316 -11.62 -13.78 7.01
CA LEU A 316 -12.10 -12.42 7.33
C LEU A 316 -11.92 -11.47 6.16
N ALA A 317 -10.85 -11.62 5.38
CA ALA A 317 -10.66 -10.89 4.13
C ALA A 317 -11.75 -11.24 3.11
N GLN A 318 -12.06 -12.53 2.93
CA GLN A 318 -13.18 -12.96 2.11
C GLN A 318 -14.53 -12.39 2.60
N ARG A 319 -14.69 -12.25 3.91
CA ARG A 319 -15.88 -11.65 4.51
C ARG A 319 -15.99 -10.17 4.19
N THR A 320 -14.88 -9.43 4.25
CA THR A 320 -14.82 -8.04 3.81
C THR A 320 -15.28 -7.90 2.36
N CYS A 321 -14.79 -8.76 1.45
CA CYS A 321 -15.27 -8.76 0.05
C CYS A 321 -16.79 -8.93 -0.04
N ARG A 322 -17.36 -9.89 0.70
CA ARG A 322 -18.83 -10.11 0.71
C ARG A 322 -19.60 -8.90 1.24
N LEU A 323 -19.11 -8.22 2.27
CA LEU A 323 -19.77 -7.05 2.86
C LEU A 323 -19.83 -5.86 1.90
N ILE A 324 -18.85 -5.71 1.00
CA ILE A 324 -18.79 -4.61 0.05
C ILE A 324 -19.45 -4.91 -1.31
N GLN A 325 -19.69 -6.20 -1.65
CA GLN A 325 -20.35 -6.59 -2.92
C GLN A 325 -21.66 -5.85 -3.20
N PRO A 326 -22.57 -5.67 -2.22
CA PRO A 326 -23.80 -4.91 -2.46
C PRO A 326 -23.55 -3.46 -2.89
N LEU A 327 -22.53 -2.79 -2.33
CA LEU A 327 -22.13 -1.45 -2.76
C LEU A 327 -21.62 -1.45 -4.20
N TYR A 328 -20.76 -2.41 -4.56
CA TYR A 328 -20.27 -2.54 -5.94
C TYR A 328 -21.42 -2.78 -6.94
N ALA A 329 -22.40 -3.60 -6.55
CA ALA A 329 -23.60 -3.82 -7.37
C ALA A 329 -24.43 -2.54 -7.54
N ALA A 330 -24.66 -1.80 -6.46
CA ALA A 330 -25.39 -0.53 -6.48
C ALA A 330 -24.70 0.55 -7.34
N LEU A 331 -23.36 0.52 -7.40
CA LEU A 331 -22.55 1.42 -8.24
C LEU A 331 -22.35 0.92 -9.67
N GLY A 332 -23.09 -0.13 -10.10
CA GLY A 332 -23.03 -0.66 -11.46
C GLY A 332 -21.77 -1.44 -11.81
N ALA A 333 -21.04 -1.93 -10.81
CA ALA A 333 -19.76 -2.62 -10.96
C ALA A 333 -19.75 -4.03 -10.31
N PRO A 334 -20.81 -4.87 -10.48
CA PRO A 334 -20.83 -6.19 -9.89
C PRO A 334 -19.65 -7.04 -10.45
N GLY A 335 -19.03 -7.83 -9.59
CA GLY A 335 -17.89 -8.68 -9.97
C GLY A 335 -16.54 -7.97 -10.08
N ARG A 336 -16.43 -6.73 -9.58
CA ARG A 336 -15.13 -6.04 -9.45
C ARG A 336 -14.48 -6.18 -8.07
N VAL A 337 -15.07 -7.03 -7.24
CA VAL A 337 -14.53 -7.44 -5.94
C VAL A 337 -14.80 -8.93 -5.70
#